data_c56289a56b8b0531e7b1f5aed33a7a06
#
_entry.id   c56289a56b8b0531e7b1f5aed33a7a06
#
_cell.length_a   1.000
_cell.length_b   1.000
_cell.length_c   1.000
_cell.angle_alpha   90.00
_cell.angle_beta   90.00
_cell.angle_gamma   90.00
#
_symmetry.space_group_name_H-M   'P 1'
#
loop_
_entity.id
_entity.type
_entity.pdbx_description
1 polymer ?
#
loop_
_entity_poly.entity_id
_entity_poly.type
_entity_poly.pdbx_seq_one_letter_code
_entity_poly.pdbx_strand_id
1 'polypeptide(L)'
;MKDQCVCITGSTHGIGFGIAEAFAKKGAKIVINSHEKDNGALDKLKKLTECYFVQSDLSTIDGNKKLIQEAKVKLGKIDTLINNAGTFQDTDFEN
;
A
#
# COMPACT_ATOMS: atom_id res chain seq x y z
N MET A 1 -14.72 6.54 5.53
CA MET A 1 -13.30 6.34 5.21
C MET A 1 -12.68 7.50 4.45
N LYS A 2 -13.49 8.46 4.09
CA LYS A 2 -12.99 9.68 3.45
C LYS A 2 -11.90 10.29 4.32
N ASP A 3 -10.81 10.72 3.70
CA ASP A 3 -9.64 11.31 4.36
C ASP A 3 -8.74 10.32 5.11
N GLN A 4 -9.09 9.05 5.11
CA GLN A 4 -8.17 8.04 5.64
C GLN A 4 -7.09 7.76 4.59
N CYS A 5 -5.87 7.59 5.06
CA CYS A 5 -4.72 7.29 4.22
C CYS A 5 -4.19 5.91 4.60
N VAL A 6 -4.27 4.98 3.67
CA VAL A 6 -3.98 3.56 3.94
C VAL A 6 -2.85 3.08 3.04
N CYS A 7 -1.87 2.45 3.62
CA CYS A 7 -0.78 1.80 2.89
C CYS A 7 -0.94 0.28 3.04
N ILE A 8 -0.96 -0.43 1.91
CA ILE A 8 -1.20 -1.88 1.92
C ILE A 8 -0.05 -2.57 1.19
N THR A 9 0.63 -3.47 1.89
CA THR A 9 1.74 -4.21 1.31
C THR A 9 1.23 -5.42 0.51
N GLY A 10 1.97 -5.80 -0.54
CA GLY A 10 1.60 -6.96 -1.35
C GLY A 10 0.21 -6.84 -1.94
N SER A 11 -0.13 -5.68 -2.50
CA SER A 11 -1.52 -5.35 -2.78
C SER A 11 -1.88 -5.29 -4.26
N THR A 12 -1.05 -5.83 -5.13
CA THR A 12 -1.35 -5.77 -6.58
C THR A 12 -2.15 -6.96 -7.07
N HIS A 13 -2.34 -7.98 -6.27
CA HIS A 13 -3.15 -9.14 -6.65
C HIS A 13 -3.60 -9.89 -5.39
N GLY A 14 -4.51 -10.85 -5.60
CA GLY A 14 -4.99 -11.72 -4.53
C GLY A 14 -5.71 -10.98 -3.41
N ILE A 15 -5.48 -11.46 -2.19
CA ILE A 15 -6.14 -10.92 -1.00
C ILE A 15 -5.78 -9.45 -0.79
N GLY A 16 -4.52 -9.09 -1.01
CA GLY A 16 -4.06 -7.71 -0.85
C GLY A 16 -4.79 -6.74 -1.77
N PHE A 17 -5.01 -7.13 -3.02
CA PHE A 17 -5.76 -6.30 -3.95
C PHE A 17 -7.21 -6.16 -3.50
N GLY A 18 -7.82 -7.24 -3.01
CA GLY A 18 -9.18 -7.20 -2.49
C GLY A 18 -9.33 -6.25 -1.32
N ILE A 19 -8.34 -6.23 -0.42
CA ILE A 19 -8.32 -5.29 0.70
C ILE A 19 -8.24 -3.85 0.20
N ALA A 20 -7.34 -3.60 -0.76
CA ALA A 20 -7.17 -2.27 -1.34
C ALA A 20 -8.47 -1.80 -1.99
N GLU A 21 -9.12 -2.69 -2.74
CA GLU A 21 -10.37 -2.35 -3.39
C GLU A 21 -11.46 -2.00 -2.39
N ALA A 22 -11.55 -2.74 -1.30
CA ALA A 22 -12.53 -2.48 -0.26
C ALA A 22 -12.34 -1.08 0.35
N PHE A 23 -11.10 -0.71 0.66
CA PHE A 23 -10.82 0.63 1.19
C PHE A 23 -11.08 1.70 0.14
N ALA A 24 -10.72 1.43 -1.11
CA ALA A 24 -10.92 2.39 -2.21
C ALA A 24 -12.41 2.70 -2.39
N LYS A 25 -13.25 1.70 -2.32
CA LYS A 25 -14.71 1.88 -2.46
C LYS A 25 -15.29 2.73 -1.34
N LYS A 26 -14.61 2.80 -0.21
CA LYS A 26 -15.03 3.62 0.92
C LYS A 26 -14.42 5.02 0.89
N GLY A 27 -13.66 5.32 -0.14
CA GLY A 27 -13.10 6.66 -0.32
C GLY A 27 -11.75 6.91 0.34
N ALA A 28 -11.11 5.88 0.89
CA ALA A 28 -9.78 6.04 1.46
C ALA A 28 -8.76 6.31 0.36
N LYS A 29 -7.77 7.13 0.66
CA LYS A 29 -6.61 7.31 -0.22
C LYS A 29 -5.65 6.17 0.04
N ILE A 30 -5.06 5.60 -1.01
CA ILE A 30 -4.33 4.34 -0.88
C ILE A 30 -2.97 4.40 -1.55
N VAL A 31 -1.99 3.80 -0.89
CA VAL A 31 -0.74 3.40 -1.53
C VAL A 31 -0.74 1.88 -1.58
N ILE A 32 -0.59 1.34 -2.78
CA ILE A 32 -0.41 -0.09 -2.98
C ILE A 32 1.06 -0.39 -3.24
N ASN A 33 1.46 -1.62 -3.00
CA ASN A 33 2.85 -2.02 -3.05
C ASN A 33 3.01 -3.42 -3.65
N SER A 34 4.11 -3.59 -4.37
CA SER A 34 4.58 -4.90 -4.80
C SER A 34 6.10 -4.82 -4.95
N HIS A 35 6.78 -5.94 -4.87
CA HIS A 35 8.21 -5.99 -5.21
C HIS A 35 8.41 -6.05 -6.72
N GLU A 36 7.35 -6.33 -7.47
CA GLU A 36 7.36 -6.36 -8.93
C GLU A 36 6.74 -5.09 -9.48
N LYS A 37 6.80 -4.92 -10.80
CA LYS A 37 6.15 -3.81 -11.47
C LYS A 37 4.64 -3.90 -11.30
N ASP A 38 3.97 -2.76 -11.38
CA ASP A 38 2.52 -2.74 -11.34
C ASP A 38 1.93 -3.56 -12.48
N ASN A 39 0.95 -4.37 -12.16
CA ASN A 39 0.29 -5.28 -13.11
C ASN A 39 -1.07 -4.77 -13.59
N GLY A 40 -1.29 -3.47 -13.50
CA GLY A 40 -2.59 -2.86 -13.85
C GLY A 40 -3.48 -2.61 -12.65
N ALA A 41 -3.07 -3.03 -11.45
CA ALA A 41 -3.86 -2.82 -10.25
C ALA A 41 -4.06 -1.33 -9.96
N LEU A 42 -3.01 -0.54 -10.17
CA LEU A 42 -3.08 0.90 -9.94
C LEU A 42 -4.18 1.55 -10.76
N ASP A 43 -4.24 1.23 -12.05
CA ASP A 43 -5.26 1.82 -12.94
C ASP A 43 -6.67 1.46 -12.48
N LYS A 44 -6.86 0.23 -12.03
CA LYS A 44 -8.17 -0.21 -11.53
C LYS A 44 -8.59 0.56 -10.29
N LEU A 45 -7.65 0.76 -9.36
CA LEU A 45 -7.94 1.44 -8.12
C LEU A 45 -8.07 2.95 -8.29
N LYS A 46 -7.34 3.54 -9.24
CA LYS A 46 -7.45 4.97 -9.52
C LYS A 46 -8.85 5.38 -9.98
N LYS A 47 -9.61 4.45 -10.51
CA LYS A 47 -10.99 4.72 -10.90
C LYS A 47 -11.89 4.89 -9.69
N LEU A 48 -11.47 4.42 -8.54
CA LEU A 48 -12.27 4.43 -7.32
C LEU A 48 -11.84 5.51 -6.33
N THR A 49 -10.53 5.78 -6.26
CA THR A 49 -9.99 6.70 -5.29
C THR A 49 -8.61 7.20 -5.72
N GLU A 50 -8.07 8.16 -4.98
CA GLU A 50 -6.69 8.57 -5.14
C GLU A 50 -5.80 7.42 -4.70
N CYS A 51 -4.99 6.92 -5.62
CA CYS A 51 -4.17 5.74 -5.39
C CYS A 51 -2.80 5.90 -6.02
N TYR A 52 -1.78 5.39 -5.33
CA TYR A 52 -0.39 5.43 -5.78
C TYR A 52 0.23 4.06 -5.65
N PHE A 53 1.24 3.79 -6.47
CA PHE A 53 1.98 2.54 -6.43
C PHE A 53 3.42 2.80 -6.02
N VAL A 54 3.93 1.99 -5.10
CA VAL A 54 5.34 2.02 -4.71
C VAL A 54 5.92 0.62 -4.90
N GLN A 55 6.91 0.52 -5.76
CA GLN A 55 7.65 -0.73 -5.95
C GLN A 55 8.78 -0.78 -4.93
N SER A 56 8.75 -1.77 -4.07
CA SER A 56 9.82 -1.96 -3.08
C SER A 56 9.82 -3.40 -2.59
N ASP A 57 11.02 -3.86 -2.25
CA ASP A 57 11.23 -5.22 -1.75
C ASP A 57 11.22 -5.17 -0.22
N LEU A 58 10.17 -5.72 0.37
CA LEU A 58 9.97 -5.68 1.82
C LEU A 58 10.78 -6.72 2.57
N SER A 59 11.55 -7.55 1.85
CA SER A 59 12.49 -8.45 2.51
C SER A 59 13.73 -7.71 3.03
N THR A 60 13.90 -6.44 2.65
CA THR A 60 15.03 -5.62 3.07
C THR A 60 14.56 -4.45 3.93
N ILE A 61 15.45 -3.99 4.81
CA ILE A 61 15.18 -2.81 5.63
C ILE A 61 15.00 -1.57 4.74
N ASP A 62 15.87 -1.44 3.73
CA ASP A 62 15.80 -0.29 2.82
C ASP A 62 14.49 -0.27 2.04
N GLY A 63 14.00 -1.43 1.61
CA GLY A 63 12.73 -1.51 0.92
C GLY A 63 11.56 -1.10 1.80
N ASN A 64 11.60 -1.48 3.07
CA ASN A 64 10.58 -1.08 4.03
C ASN A 64 10.60 0.44 4.26
N LYS A 65 11.80 1.00 4.44
CA LYS A 65 11.94 2.44 4.61
C LYS A 65 11.46 3.20 3.39
N LYS A 66 11.80 2.71 2.21
CA LYS A 66 11.36 3.32 0.95
C LYS A 66 9.85 3.38 0.88
N LEU A 67 9.18 2.28 1.19
CA LEU A 67 7.72 2.24 1.13
C LEU A 67 7.09 3.27 2.05
N ILE A 68 7.53 3.29 3.30
CA ILE A 68 6.94 4.21 4.29
C ILE A 68 7.20 5.66 3.91
N GLN A 69 8.42 5.99 3.51
CA GLN A 69 8.77 7.36 3.13
C GLN A 69 7.97 7.82 1.91
N GLU A 70 7.90 7.00 0.88
CA GLU A 70 7.17 7.38 -0.32
C GLU A 70 5.67 7.45 -0.08
N ALA A 71 5.13 6.54 0.73
CA ALA A 71 3.72 6.57 1.08
C ALA A 71 3.37 7.87 1.81
N LYS A 72 4.21 8.29 2.76
CA LYS A 72 4.00 9.55 3.48
C LYS A 72 4.06 10.75 2.55
N VAL A 73 4.99 10.76 1.60
CA VAL A 73 5.10 11.86 0.64
C VAL A 73 3.84 11.94 -0.22
N LYS A 74 3.38 10.79 -0.72
CA LYS A 74 2.24 10.77 -1.64
C LYS A 74 0.91 11.02 -0.96
N LEU A 75 0.73 10.50 0.25
CA LEU A 75 -0.53 10.61 0.97
C LEU A 75 -0.56 11.78 1.96
N GLY A 76 0.60 12.27 2.34
CA GLY A 76 0.72 13.30 3.38
C GLY A 76 0.80 12.71 4.78
N LYS A 77 0.22 11.55 4.99
CA LYS A 77 0.21 10.85 6.27
C LYS A 77 -0.13 9.38 6.02
N ILE A 78 0.05 8.54 7.03
CA ILE A 78 -0.42 7.16 6.99
C ILE A 78 -1.24 6.93 8.24
N ASP A 79 -2.54 6.71 8.08
CA ASP A 79 -3.43 6.40 9.20
C ASP A 79 -3.42 4.91 9.51
N THR A 80 -3.28 4.08 8.47
CA THR A 80 -3.36 2.62 8.61
C THR A 80 -2.33 1.98 7.71
N LEU A 81 -1.57 1.05 8.27
CA LEU A 81 -0.64 0.23 7.51
C LEU A 81 -1.11 -1.21 7.60
N ILE A 82 -1.45 -1.80 6.45
CA ILE A 82 -1.89 -3.19 6.39
C ILE A 82 -0.78 -4.04 5.82
N ASN A 83 -0.30 -4.95 6.63
CA ASN A 83 0.79 -5.83 6.26
C ASN A 83 0.23 -7.13 5.69
N ASN A 84 0.05 -7.16 4.38
CA ASN A 84 -0.46 -8.33 3.68
C ASN A 84 0.64 -9.18 3.07
N ALA A 85 1.82 -8.63 2.83
CA ALA A 85 2.89 -9.36 2.15
C ALA A 85 3.33 -10.61 2.91
N GLY A 86 3.38 -10.52 4.24
CA GLY A 86 3.60 -11.68 5.08
C GLY A 86 4.98 -12.30 5.03
N THR A 87 5.92 -11.71 4.34
CA THR A 87 7.23 -12.30 4.09
C THR A 87 8.36 -11.69 4.90
N PHE A 88 8.08 -10.71 5.73
CA PHE A 88 9.10 -10.03 6.52
C PHE A 88 8.75 -10.10 7.99
N GLN A 89 9.71 -9.73 8.81
CA GLN A 89 9.48 -9.68 10.24
C GLN A 89 8.67 -8.44 10.55
N ASP A 90 7.51 -8.65 11.07
CA ASP A 90 6.53 -7.60 11.28
C ASP A 90 6.94 -6.59 12.35
N THR A 91 7.85 -6.96 13.23
CA THR A 91 8.31 -6.05 14.29
C THR A 91 8.83 -4.73 13.77
N ASP A 92 9.35 -4.71 12.54
CA ASP A 92 9.89 -3.49 11.95
C ASP A 92 8.80 -2.48 11.61
N PHE A 93 7.57 -2.92 11.51
CA PHE A 93 6.46 -2.05 11.15
C PHE A 93 5.64 -1.58 12.33
N GLU A 94 5.77 -2.23 13.44
CA GLU A 94 4.96 -1.91 14.60
C GLU A 94 5.39 -0.64 15.30
N ASN A 95 6.53 -0.12 14.91
CA ASN A 95 7.11 1.04 15.59
C ASN A 95 7.17 2.26 14.65
#